data_8e1396aa196abf81aee4bacd31f2f5a9
#
_entry.id   8e1396aa196abf81aee4bacd31f2f5a9
#
_cell.length_a   1.000
_cell.length_b   1.000
_cell.length_c   1.000
_cell.angle_alpha   90.00
_cell.angle_beta   90.00
_cell.angle_gamma   90.00
#
_symmetry.space_group_name_H-M   'P 1'
#
loop_
_entity.id
_entity.type
_entity.pdbx_description
1 polymer ?
#
loop_
_entity_poly.entity_id
_entity_poly.type
_entity_poly.pdbx_seq_one_letter_code
_entity_poly.pdbx_strand_id
1 'polypeptide(L)'
;MDQYLQMYRAALDSAVKYHLFRPKTPGDQDILFPGSLEARGNGQPALRTEVQHLACFVGGMVGLGARLNDSLEELAIAIKLTEGCVWAYQNTASGIMPKVFYIDDCPSDGSCEWTDEGHVEPGHEYGFTQILDTSYQLRPEAIESVFIMYRLTGNLIWQEKGWNMFQAIMKHTMTPIGNARIRDVTDAEPKQDDSMESFWLAETLKYFYLLFSEPDLVSLDNFVL
;
A
#
# COMPACT_ATOMS: atom_id res chain seq x y z
N MET A 1 12.13 -6.38 -26.29
CA MET A 1 12.16 -5.39 -25.18
C MET A 1 11.24 -4.22 -25.47
N ASP A 2 11.35 -3.56 -26.63
CA ASP A 2 10.60 -2.32 -26.95
C ASP A 2 9.07 -2.45 -26.87
N GLN A 3 8.51 -3.58 -27.28
CA GLN A 3 7.07 -3.84 -27.20
C GLN A 3 6.57 -3.81 -25.75
N TYR A 4 7.24 -4.51 -24.84
CA TYR A 4 6.85 -4.53 -23.43
C TYR A 4 6.99 -3.18 -22.75
N LEU A 5 8.05 -2.42 -23.11
CA LEU A 5 8.24 -1.07 -22.61
C LEU A 5 7.13 -0.12 -23.08
N GLN A 6 6.71 -0.23 -24.34
CA GLN A 6 5.60 0.58 -24.87
C GLN A 6 4.29 0.23 -24.18
N MET A 7 4.02 -1.06 -23.94
CA MET A 7 2.83 -1.52 -23.21
C MET A 7 2.82 -1.01 -21.76
N TYR A 8 3.97 -1.11 -21.08
CA TYR A 8 4.11 -0.62 -19.70
C TYR A 8 3.85 0.89 -19.61
N ARG A 9 4.49 1.69 -20.49
CA ARG A 9 4.29 3.13 -20.50
C ARG A 9 2.85 3.53 -20.76
N ALA A 10 2.21 2.93 -21.77
CA ALA A 10 0.80 3.20 -22.07
C ALA A 10 -0.13 2.82 -20.90
N ALA A 11 0.16 1.73 -20.19
CA ALA A 11 -0.59 1.31 -19.02
C ALA A 11 -0.36 2.27 -17.84
N LEU A 12 0.89 2.67 -17.58
CA LEU A 12 1.21 3.60 -16.50
C LEU A 12 0.61 4.98 -16.74
N ASP A 13 0.72 5.52 -17.97
CA ASP A 13 0.10 6.81 -18.35
C ASP A 13 -1.42 6.78 -18.11
N SER A 14 -2.06 5.67 -18.46
CA SER A 14 -3.48 5.47 -18.21
C SER A 14 -3.80 5.37 -16.72
N ALA A 15 -2.97 4.66 -15.96
CA ALA A 15 -3.15 4.53 -14.51
C ALA A 15 -2.98 5.89 -13.81
N VAL A 16 -1.94 6.64 -14.13
CA VAL A 16 -1.69 7.98 -13.57
C VAL A 16 -2.86 8.92 -13.88
N LYS A 17 -3.40 8.83 -15.09
CA LYS A 17 -4.49 9.71 -15.50
C LYS A 17 -5.84 9.39 -14.88
N TYR A 18 -6.13 8.12 -14.60
CA TYR A 18 -7.48 7.68 -14.28
C TYR A 18 -7.62 6.91 -12.97
N HIS A 19 -6.56 6.22 -12.52
CA HIS A 19 -6.60 5.33 -11.35
C HIS A 19 -5.94 5.93 -10.12
N LEU A 20 -4.82 6.67 -10.31
CA LEU A 20 -4.07 7.19 -9.20
C LEU A 20 -4.68 8.51 -8.72
N PHE A 21 -4.79 8.65 -7.41
CA PHE A 21 -5.30 9.88 -6.82
C PHE A 21 -4.52 10.24 -5.54
N ARG A 22 -4.45 11.54 -5.26
CA ARG A 22 -3.97 12.07 -3.99
C ARG A 22 -5.13 12.07 -3.01
N PRO A 23 -5.00 11.44 -1.81
CA PRO A 23 -6.07 11.46 -0.82
C PRO A 23 -6.08 12.77 -0.04
N LYS A 24 -7.25 13.12 0.51
CA LYS A 24 -7.35 14.06 1.63
C LYS A 24 -6.96 13.35 2.90
N THR A 25 -6.00 13.91 3.62
CA THR A 25 -5.53 13.35 4.89
C THR A 25 -5.41 14.45 5.94
N PRO A 26 -5.56 14.14 7.25
CA PRO A 26 -5.44 15.14 8.33
C PRO A 26 -4.10 15.90 8.31
N GLY A 27 -3.04 15.31 7.80
CA GLY A 27 -1.70 15.91 7.72
C GLY A 27 -1.32 16.43 6.33
N ASP A 28 -2.25 16.47 5.37
CA ASP A 28 -2.03 16.91 3.98
C ASP A 28 -0.79 16.28 3.31
N GLN A 29 -0.59 14.96 3.55
CA GLN A 29 0.55 14.22 3.03
C GLN A 29 0.55 14.15 1.50
N ASP A 30 1.73 14.28 0.89
CA ASP A 30 1.93 14.10 -0.55
C ASP A 30 2.11 12.62 -0.91
N ILE A 31 1.02 11.86 -0.76
CA ILE A 31 0.93 10.42 -1.03
C ILE A 31 -0.06 10.12 -2.14
N LEU A 32 -0.01 8.91 -2.69
CA LEU A 32 -0.93 8.43 -3.72
C LEU A 32 -1.55 7.09 -3.33
N PHE A 33 -2.78 6.89 -3.78
CA PHE A 33 -3.44 5.58 -3.79
C PHE A 33 -3.90 5.20 -5.18
N PRO A 34 -3.88 3.91 -5.53
CA PRO A 34 -4.60 3.38 -6.69
C PRO A 34 -6.05 3.13 -6.30
N GLY A 35 -6.97 3.81 -6.98
CA GLY A 35 -8.40 3.55 -6.88
C GLY A 35 -8.88 2.49 -7.86
N SER A 36 -10.19 2.34 -7.98
CA SER A 36 -10.82 1.51 -9.00
C SER A 36 -11.58 2.36 -10.03
N LEU A 37 -11.76 1.84 -11.24
CA LEU A 37 -12.53 2.52 -12.28
C LEU A 37 -13.86 1.83 -12.51
N GLU A 38 -14.92 2.64 -12.57
CA GLU A 38 -16.25 2.20 -12.97
C GLU A 38 -16.56 2.68 -14.39
N ALA A 39 -16.95 1.74 -15.25
CA ALA A 39 -17.39 2.07 -16.59
C ALA A 39 -18.80 2.68 -16.52
N ARG A 40 -18.94 3.95 -16.89
CA ARG A 40 -20.26 4.59 -17.02
C ARG A 40 -20.81 4.43 -18.42
N GLY A 41 -22.15 4.39 -18.54
CA GLY A 41 -22.83 4.18 -19.81
C GLY A 41 -22.56 5.24 -20.89
N ASN A 42 -21.95 6.37 -20.54
CA ASN A 42 -21.49 7.41 -21.47
C ASN A 42 -20.03 7.19 -21.99
N GLY A 43 -19.42 6.06 -21.66
CA GLY A 43 -18.04 5.72 -22.09
C GLY A 43 -16.92 6.44 -21.35
N GLN A 44 -17.24 7.28 -20.35
CA GLN A 44 -16.21 7.91 -19.52
C GLN A 44 -15.99 7.08 -18.25
N PRO A 45 -14.73 6.72 -17.93
CA PRO A 45 -14.43 6.04 -16.66
C PRO A 45 -14.64 7.01 -15.49
N ALA A 46 -15.18 6.49 -14.39
CA ALA A 46 -15.29 7.22 -13.14
C ALA A 46 -14.37 6.60 -12.09
N LEU A 47 -13.54 7.41 -11.47
CA LEU A 47 -12.73 6.99 -10.34
C LEU A 47 -13.64 6.69 -9.14
N ARG A 48 -13.39 5.54 -8.50
CA ARG A 48 -13.85 5.20 -7.17
C ARG A 48 -12.63 5.17 -6.26
N THR A 49 -12.71 5.91 -5.17
CA THR A 49 -11.61 6.03 -4.21
C THR A 49 -11.54 4.85 -3.22
N GLU A 50 -11.99 3.68 -3.69
CA GLU A 50 -11.86 2.41 -3.01
C GLU A 50 -10.42 1.92 -3.11
N VAL A 51 -9.76 1.76 -1.97
CA VAL A 51 -8.40 1.25 -1.86
C VAL A 51 -8.43 -0.14 -1.25
N GLN A 52 -7.68 -1.04 -1.84
CA GLN A 52 -7.52 -2.41 -1.35
C GLN A 52 -6.06 -2.65 -0.96
N HIS A 53 -5.84 -3.39 0.15
CA HIS A 53 -4.49 -3.78 0.57
C HIS A 53 -3.72 -4.47 -0.56
N LEU A 54 -4.40 -5.31 -1.33
CA LEU A 54 -3.84 -5.98 -2.49
C LEU A 54 -3.16 -5.01 -3.47
N ALA A 55 -3.71 -3.81 -3.67
CA ALA A 55 -3.17 -2.84 -4.62
C ALA A 55 -1.86 -2.17 -4.16
N CYS A 56 -1.42 -2.43 -2.92
CA CYS A 56 -0.16 -1.90 -2.42
C CYS A 56 1.09 -2.43 -3.17
N PHE A 57 0.99 -3.52 -3.93
CA PHE A 57 2.09 -4.00 -4.78
C PHE A 57 2.45 -3.02 -5.91
N VAL A 58 1.52 -2.14 -6.28
CA VAL A 58 1.68 -1.20 -7.41
C VAL A 58 2.88 -0.25 -7.19
N GLY A 59 3.14 0.15 -5.94
CA GLY A 59 4.30 0.96 -5.60
C GLY A 59 5.62 0.29 -6.01
N GLY A 60 5.79 -0.98 -5.63
CA GLY A 60 6.96 -1.78 -6.01
C GLY A 60 7.05 -2.02 -7.52
N MET A 61 5.93 -2.35 -8.15
CA MET A 61 5.87 -2.57 -9.60
C MET A 61 6.30 -1.32 -10.39
N VAL A 62 5.77 -0.14 -10.06
CA VAL A 62 6.14 1.12 -10.70
C VAL A 62 7.60 1.46 -10.42
N GLY A 63 8.09 1.21 -9.20
CA GLY A 63 9.48 1.41 -8.83
C GLY A 63 10.47 0.57 -9.65
N LEU A 64 10.16 -0.71 -9.87
CA LEU A 64 10.96 -1.57 -10.76
C LEU A 64 10.93 -1.05 -12.20
N GLY A 65 9.77 -0.64 -12.70
CA GLY A 65 9.63 0.00 -14.01
C GLY A 65 10.47 1.27 -14.12
N ALA A 66 10.42 2.14 -13.11
CA ALA A 66 11.20 3.37 -13.04
C ALA A 66 12.71 3.09 -13.14
N ARG A 67 13.20 2.05 -12.46
CA ARG A 67 14.61 1.65 -12.52
C ARG A 67 15.00 1.13 -13.90
N LEU A 68 14.15 0.31 -14.51
CA LEU A 68 14.39 -0.23 -15.87
C LEU A 68 14.37 0.86 -16.96
N ASN A 69 13.61 1.93 -16.73
CA ASN A 69 13.45 3.03 -17.68
C ASN A 69 14.32 4.25 -17.37
N ASP A 70 15.10 4.22 -16.28
CA ASP A 70 15.88 5.34 -15.76
C ASP A 70 15.03 6.61 -15.57
N SER A 71 13.82 6.45 -15.01
CA SER A 71 12.82 7.50 -14.86
C SER A 71 12.67 7.94 -13.40
N LEU A 72 13.15 9.14 -13.09
CA LEU A 72 12.98 9.75 -11.75
C LEU A 72 11.52 10.14 -11.47
N GLU A 73 10.75 10.46 -12.50
CA GLU A 73 9.33 10.79 -12.38
C GLU A 73 8.52 9.57 -11.96
N GLU A 74 8.73 8.43 -12.62
CA GLU A 74 8.07 7.16 -12.23
C GLU A 74 8.51 6.72 -10.82
N LEU A 75 9.78 6.92 -10.45
CA LEU A 75 10.26 6.63 -9.10
C LEU A 75 9.56 7.51 -8.06
N ALA A 76 9.33 8.78 -8.33
CA ALA A 76 8.60 9.67 -7.43
C ALA A 76 7.14 9.19 -7.22
N ILE A 77 6.48 8.71 -8.29
CA ILE A 77 5.14 8.10 -8.21
C ILE A 77 5.17 6.83 -7.35
N ALA A 78 6.16 5.96 -7.56
CA ALA A 78 6.32 4.71 -6.81
C ALA A 78 6.51 4.96 -5.31
N ILE A 79 7.32 5.97 -4.95
CA ILE A 79 7.54 6.40 -3.57
C ILE A 79 6.19 6.83 -2.96
N LYS A 80 5.43 7.71 -3.61
CA LYS A 80 4.15 8.21 -3.10
C LYS A 80 3.12 7.11 -2.93
N LEU A 81 3.07 6.13 -3.84
CA LEU A 81 2.19 4.95 -3.73
C LEU A 81 2.56 4.07 -2.53
N THR A 82 3.84 3.82 -2.33
CA THR A 82 4.33 3.05 -1.19
C THR A 82 4.08 3.79 0.12
N GLU A 83 4.30 5.10 0.15
CA GLU A 83 3.99 5.95 1.31
C GLU A 83 2.50 5.95 1.64
N GLY A 84 1.62 5.91 0.65
CA GLY A 84 0.18 5.77 0.87
C GLY A 84 -0.17 4.51 1.66
N CYS A 85 0.39 3.36 1.28
CA CYS A 85 0.16 2.12 2.01
C CYS A 85 0.79 2.14 3.42
N VAL A 86 1.97 2.72 3.58
CA VAL A 86 2.58 2.92 4.91
C VAL A 86 1.70 3.83 5.78
N TRP A 87 1.18 4.92 5.20
CA TRP A 87 0.24 5.80 5.88
C TRP A 87 -1.00 5.03 6.38
N ALA A 88 -1.57 4.17 5.55
CA ALA A 88 -2.74 3.38 5.94
C ALA A 88 -2.45 2.40 7.09
N TYR A 89 -1.22 1.87 7.18
CA TYR A 89 -0.77 1.10 8.35
C TYR A 89 -0.69 1.96 9.61
N GLN A 90 -0.16 3.16 9.51
CA GLN A 90 0.09 4.05 10.65
C GLN A 90 -1.17 4.69 11.22
N ASN A 91 -2.27 4.71 10.45
CA ASN A 91 -3.50 5.41 10.78
C ASN A 91 -4.66 4.48 11.14
N THR A 92 -4.36 3.40 11.87
CA THR A 92 -5.33 2.52 12.53
C THR A 92 -4.91 2.27 13.97
N ALA A 93 -5.84 1.86 14.82
CA ALA A 93 -5.56 1.58 16.23
C ALA A 93 -4.58 0.40 16.43
N SER A 94 -4.59 -0.58 15.53
CA SER A 94 -3.66 -1.72 15.58
C SER A 94 -2.30 -1.43 14.94
N GLY A 95 -2.18 -0.37 14.14
CA GLY A 95 -1.00 -0.13 13.30
C GLY A 95 -0.94 -1.03 12.07
N ILE A 96 -2.07 -1.61 11.63
CA ILE A 96 -2.18 -2.49 10.47
C ILE A 96 -3.26 -1.98 9.52
N MET A 97 -2.93 -1.89 8.22
CA MET A 97 -3.84 -1.42 7.17
C MET A 97 -5.06 -2.33 7.03
N PRO A 98 -6.30 -1.75 6.91
CA PRO A 98 -7.49 -2.54 6.61
C PRO A 98 -7.43 -3.16 5.21
N LYS A 99 -8.18 -4.23 5.00
CA LYS A 99 -8.21 -4.91 3.70
C LYS A 99 -8.85 -4.07 2.60
N VAL A 100 -9.95 -3.35 2.88
CA VAL A 100 -10.65 -2.48 1.93
C VAL A 100 -11.20 -1.25 2.64
N PHE A 101 -10.90 -0.07 2.10
CA PHE A 101 -11.42 1.19 2.62
C PHE A 101 -11.67 2.21 1.50
N TYR A 102 -12.45 3.24 1.82
CA TYR A 102 -12.57 4.47 1.04
C TYR A 102 -11.81 5.61 1.70
N ILE A 103 -11.28 6.50 0.88
CA ILE A 103 -10.65 7.75 1.31
C ILE A 103 -10.97 8.83 0.26
N ASP A 104 -11.34 10.03 0.71
CA ASP A 104 -11.68 11.11 -0.20
C ASP A 104 -10.46 11.58 -1.02
N ASP A 105 -10.67 11.86 -2.29
CA ASP A 105 -9.63 12.43 -3.15
C ASP A 105 -9.51 13.95 -3.00
N CYS A 106 -8.30 14.45 -3.25
CA CYS A 106 -8.05 15.87 -3.43
C CYS A 106 -8.56 16.30 -4.80
N PRO A 107 -9.44 17.31 -4.90
CA PRO A 107 -9.81 17.87 -6.18
C PRO A 107 -8.59 18.51 -6.86
N SER A 108 -8.49 18.34 -8.18
CA SER A 108 -7.37 18.87 -8.98
C SER A 108 -7.30 20.41 -9.03
N ASP A 109 -8.40 21.08 -8.66
CA ASP A 109 -8.64 22.52 -8.77
C ASP A 109 -9.01 23.20 -7.44
N GLY A 110 -8.95 22.48 -6.33
CA GLY A 110 -9.36 22.95 -5.01
C GLY A 110 -8.31 22.79 -3.90
N SER A 111 -8.64 23.32 -2.71
CA SER A 111 -7.84 23.04 -1.52
C SER A 111 -7.99 21.57 -1.10
N CYS A 112 -6.90 20.96 -0.66
CA CYS A 112 -6.90 19.61 -0.12
C CYS A 112 -7.05 19.61 1.40
N GLU A 113 -7.81 20.55 1.94
CA GLU A 113 -8.03 20.66 3.37
C GLU A 113 -8.90 19.51 3.89
N TRP A 114 -8.41 18.85 4.92
CA TRP A 114 -9.18 17.89 5.68
C TRP A 114 -10.21 18.62 6.54
N THR A 115 -11.43 18.11 6.54
CA THR A 115 -12.49 18.58 7.43
C THR A 115 -13.13 17.40 8.13
N ASP A 116 -13.33 17.51 9.45
CA ASP A 116 -14.04 16.49 10.24
C ASP A 116 -15.56 16.58 10.07
N GLU A 117 -16.07 17.53 9.28
CA GLU A 117 -17.49 17.77 9.10
C GLU A 117 -18.16 16.61 8.34
N GLY A 118 -19.10 15.95 8.99
CA GLY A 118 -19.93 14.88 8.40
C GLY A 118 -19.36 13.47 8.50
N HIS A 119 -18.22 13.29 9.09
CA HIS A 119 -17.55 12.00 9.25
C HIS A 119 -17.84 11.40 10.64
N VAL A 120 -18.74 10.44 10.74
CA VAL A 120 -19.21 9.84 12.00
C VAL A 120 -18.89 8.33 12.09
N GLU A 121 -18.31 7.76 11.05
CA GLU A 121 -18.03 6.32 10.99
C GLU A 121 -16.75 5.96 11.76
N PRO A 122 -16.65 4.77 12.37
CA PRO A 122 -15.41 4.29 12.98
C PRO A 122 -14.27 4.26 11.95
N GLY A 123 -13.13 4.85 12.29
CA GLY A 123 -11.96 4.98 11.42
C GLY A 123 -11.77 6.38 10.84
N HIS A 124 -12.75 7.26 10.94
CA HIS A 124 -12.65 8.65 10.48
C HIS A 124 -11.61 9.47 11.23
N GLU A 125 -11.45 9.22 12.51
CA GLU A 125 -10.42 9.85 13.33
C GLU A 125 -9.01 9.65 12.77
N TYR A 126 -8.84 8.65 11.91
CA TYR A 126 -7.56 8.31 11.29
C TYR A 126 -7.44 8.82 9.84
N GLY A 127 -8.48 9.41 9.26
CA GLY A 127 -8.50 9.95 7.90
C GLY A 127 -9.15 9.06 6.84
N PHE A 128 -9.70 7.90 7.20
CA PHE A 128 -10.49 7.07 6.28
C PHE A 128 -11.91 7.60 6.15
N THR A 129 -12.47 7.63 4.95
CA THR A 129 -13.89 7.99 4.74
C THR A 129 -14.82 6.87 5.17
N GLN A 130 -14.46 5.62 4.86
CA GLN A 130 -15.18 4.42 5.29
C GLN A 130 -14.27 3.21 5.22
N ILE A 131 -14.36 2.31 6.19
CA ILE A 131 -13.67 1.03 6.14
C ILE A 131 -14.69 -0.08 5.85
N LEU A 132 -14.56 -0.73 4.68
CA LEU A 132 -15.49 -1.76 4.21
C LEU A 132 -15.14 -3.16 4.74
N ASP A 133 -13.85 -3.46 4.82
CA ASP A 133 -13.36 -4.73 5.35
C ASP A 133 -12.18 -4.44 6.28
N THR A 134 -12.46 -4.53 7.57
CA THR A 134 -11.51 -4.23 8.65
C THR A 134 -10.52 -5.36 8.90
N SER A 135 -10.63 -6.50 8.20
CA SER A 135 -9.75 -7.65 8.44
C SER A 135 -8.34 -7.44 7.89
N TYR A 136 -7.36 -8.11 8.51
CA TYR A 136 -6.03 -8.30 7.94
C TYR A 136 -5.70 -9.79 7.84
N GLN A 137 -5.29 -10.22 6.66
CA GLN A 137 -5.10 -11.63 6.30
C GLN A 137 -3.62 -11.99 6.08
N LEU A 138 -2.70 -11.41 6.83
CA LEU A 138 -1.25 -11.67 6.74
C LEU A 138 -0.65 -11.35 5.34
N ARG A 139 -1.20 -10.36 4.65
CA ARG A 139 -0.91 -10.01 3.25
C ARG A 139 0.45 -9.35 3.04
N PRO A 140 1.14 -9.62 1.90
CA PRO A 140 2.49 -9.17 1.61
C PRO A 140 2.59 -7.83 0.86
N GLU A 141 1.59 -7.36 0.14
CA GLU A 141 1.72 -6.39 -0.94
C GLU A 141 2.31 -5.04 -0.49
N ALA A 142 2.00 -4.61 0.75
CA ALA A 142 2.56 -3.38 1.29
C ALA A 142 4.05 -3.52 1.65
N ILE A 143 4.42 -4.62 2.34
CA ILE A 143 5.83 -4.85 2.69
C ILE A 143 6.69 -5.21 1.47
N GLU A 144 6.11 -5.82 0.45
CA GLU A 144 6.74 -6.02 -0.85
C GLU A 144 7.20 -4.68 -1.44
N SER A 145 6.30 -3.70 -1.52
CA SER A 145 6.63 -2.37 -2.03
C SER A 145 7.67 -1.65 -1.17
N VAL A 146 7.58 -1.74 0.16
CA VAL A 146 8.58 -1.17 1.09
C VAL A 146 9.96 -1.80 0.87
N PHE A 147 10.02 -3.12 0.72
CA PHE A 147 11.26 -3.84 0.41
C PHE A 147 11.86 -3.38 -0.93
N ILE A 148 11.05 -3.29 -1.98
CA ILE A 148 11.49 -2.84 -3.29
C ILE A 148 12.00 -1.39 -3.22
N MET A 149 11.30 -0.48 -2.53
CA MET A 149 11.76 0.89 -2.35
C MET A 149 13.11 0.96 -1.63
N TYR A 150 13.34 0.13 -0.62
CA TYR A 150 14.65 0.04 0.02
C TYR A 150 15.74 -0.37 -0.97
N ARG A 151 15.49 -1.43 -1.74
CA ARG A 151 16.45 -1.94 -2.72
C ARG A 151 16.77 -0.95 -3.85
N LEU A 152 15.79 -0.16 -4.27
CA LEU A 152 15.97 0.83 -5.34
C LEU A 152 16.66 2.11 -4.87
N THR A 153 16.42 2.54 -3.63
CA THR A 153 16.85 3.85 -3.14
C THR A 153 18.01 3.80 -2.14
N GLY A 154 18.22 2.66 -1.48
CA GLY A 154 19.16 2.52 -0.36
C GLY A 154 18.79 3.35 0.88
N ASN A 155 17.59 3.96 0.92
CA ASN A 155 17.19 4.81 2.02
C ASN A 155 16.70 3.99 3.21
N LEU A 156 17.39 4.10 4.33
CA LEU A 156 17.10 3.36 5.57
C LEU A 156 15.71 3.65 6.17
N ILE A 157 15.07 4.75 5.79
CA ILE A 157 13.70 5.05 6.22
C ILE A 157 12.72 3.93 5.87
N TRP A 158 12.95 3.20 4.77
CA TRP A 158 12.13 2.05 4.39
C TRP A 158 12.29 0.87 5.33
N GLN A 159 13.49 0.64 5.87
CA GLN A 159 13.69 -0.37 6.91
C GLN A 159 13.00 0.03 8.21
N GLU A 160 13.06 1.30 8.62
CA GLU A 160 12.35 1.79 9.79
C GLU A 160 10.82 1.60 9.65
N LYS A 161 10.26 1.98 8.50
CA LYS A 161 8.83 1.77 8.20
C LYS A 161 8.46 0.28 8.22
N GLY A 162 9.25 -0.55 7.56
CA GLY A 162 9.04 -2.00 7.56
C GLY A 162 9.13 -2.60 8.96
N TRP A 163 10.05 -2.11 9.80
CA TRP A 163 10.16 -2.57 11.18
C TRP A 163 8.92 -2.22 12.02
N ASN A 164 8.39 -1.00 11.87
CA ASN A 164 7.16 -0.60 12.56
C ASN A 164 5.97 -1.46 12.13
N MET A 165 5.83 -1.73 10.81
CA MET A 165 4.81 -2.64 10.27
C MET A 165 4.99 -4.06 10.85
N PHE A 166 6.21 -4.58 10.89
CA PHE A 166 6.51 -5.90 11.44
C PHE A 166 6.10 -6.00 12.91
N GLN A 167 6.47 -5.02 13.72
CA GLN A 167 6.13 -4.99 15.14
C GLN A 167 4.61 -4.99 15.36
N ALA A 168 3.86 -4.18 14.61
CA ALA A 168 2.40 -4.13 14.68
C ALA A 168 1.77 -5.48 14.30
N ILE A 169 2.23 -6.08 13.18
CA ILE A 169 1.75 -7.39 12.75
C ILE A 169 2.04 -8.45 13.80
N MET A 170 3.29 -8.56 14.27
CA MET A 170 3.67 -9.58 15.26
C MET A 170 2.91 -9.43 16.57
N LYS A 171 2.72 -8.20 17.05
CA LYS A 171 1.96 -7.92 18.28
C LYS A 171 0.56 -8.53 18.23
N HIS A 172 -0.13 -8.42 17.10
CA HIS A 172 -1.54 -8.77 17.00
C HIS A 172 -1.83 -10.15 16.39
N THR A 173 -0.87 -10.71 15.63
CA THR A 173 -1.10 -11.97 14.89
C THR A 173 -0.43 -13.18 15.51
N MET A 174 0.58 -13.00 16.39
CA MET A 174 1.37 -14.11 16.93
C MET A 174 0.52 -15.05 17.80
N THR A 175 0.68 -16.35 17.59
CA THR A 175 0.11 -17.44 18.38
C THR A 175 1.21 -18.34 18.89
N PRO A 176 0.93 -19.30 19.79
CA PRO A 176 1.95 -20.24 20.29
C PRO A 176 2.64 -21.10 19.20
N ILE A 177 2.00 -21.25 18.04
CA ILE A 177 2.47 -22.16 16.97
C ILE A 177 2.65 -21.48 15.60
N GLY A 178 2.36 -20.19 15.49
CA GLY A 178 2.45 -19.45 14.22
C GLY A 178 1.83 -18.07 14.32
N ASN A 179 1.19 -17.63 13.24
CA ASN A 179 0.48 -16.35 13.17
C ASN A 179 -0.95 -16.59 12.68
N ALA A 180 -1.88 -15.76 13.12
CA ALA A 180 -3.27 -15.81 12.73
C ALA A 180 -3.71 -14.48 12.11
N ARG A 181 -4.63 -14.53 11.16
CA ARG A 181 -5.28 -13.31 10.66
C ARG A 181 -6.06 -12.64 11.80
N ILE A 182 -6.33 -11.36 11.67
CA ILE A 182 -7.12 -10.58 12.62
C ILE A 182 -8.42 -10.08 11.97
N ARG A 183 -9.46 -9.91 12.79
CA ARG A 183 -10.80 -9.56 12.31
C ARG A 183 -10.98 -8.09 12.06
N ASP A 184 -10.40 -7.26 12.94
CA ASP A 184 -10.68 -5.84 12.95
C ASP A 184 -9.44 -5.03 13.34
N VAL A 185 -8.79 -4.39 12.35
CA VAL A 185 -7.61 -3.55 12.56
C VAL A 185 -7.91 -2.22 13.23
N THR A 186 -9.18 -1.83 13.32
CA THR A 186 -9.60 -0.61 14.02
C THR A 186 -9.70 -0.80 15.53
N ASP A 187 -9.66 -2.05 16.00
CA ASP A 187 -9.55 -2.37 17.41
C ASP A 187 -8.08 -2.35 17.85
N ALA A 188 -7.78 -1.71 18.97
CA ALA A 188 -6.43 -1.69 19.54
C ALA A 188 -5.96 -3.07 20.04
N GLU A 189 -6.89 -3.99 20.30
CA GLU A 189 -6.64 -5.37 20.72
C GLU A 189 -7.50 -6.33 19.86
N PRO A 190 -7.18 -6.47 18.57
CA PRO A 190 -8.00 -7.19 17.61
C PRO A 190 -8.06 -8.69 17.89
N LYS A 191 -9.23 -9.27 17.67
CA LYS A 191 -9.44 -10.73 17.79
C LYS A 191 -8.82 -11.46 16.61
N GLN A 192 -8.16 -12.57 16.92
CA GLN A 192 -7.61 -13.48 15.93
C GLN A 192 -8.67 -14.44 15.39
N ASP A 193 -8.50 -14.89 14.14
CA ASP A 193 -9.19 -16.01 13.53
C ASP A 193 -8.19 -17.15 13.26
N ASP A 194 -8.64 -18.38 13.45
CA ASP A 194 -7.82 -19.58 13.21
C ASP A 194 -7.58 -19.81 11.70
N SER A 195 -6.79 -18.93 11.11
CA SER A 195 -6.38 -19.00 9.69
C SER A 195 -5.01 -18.36 9.52
N MET A 196 -4.10 -19.10 8.89
CA MET A 196 -2.78 -18.61 8.45
C MET A 196 -2.62 -18.90 6.96
N GLU A 197 -2.60 -17.87 6.17
CA GLU A 197 -2.51 -17.98 4.71
C GLU A 197 -1.11 -18.47 4.29
N SER A 198 -1.03 -19.26 3.20
CA SER A 198 0.24 -19.82 2.72
C SER A 198 1.26 -18.74 2.35
N PHE A 199 0.80 -17.59 1.84
CA PHE A 199 1.66 -16.47 1.47
C PHE A 199 2.26 -15.75 2.69
N TRP A 200 1.82 -16.03 3.92
CA TRP A 200 2.49 -15.51 5.12
C TRP A 200 3.97 -15.89 5.14
N LEU A 201 4.26 -17.17 4.94
CA LEU A 201 5.64 -17.67 4.89
C LEU A 201 6.29 -17.40 3.52
N ALA A 202 5.56 -17.66 2.44
CA ALA A 202 6.10 -17.61 1.09
C ALA A 202 6.42 -16.19 0.61
N GLU A 203 5.73 -15.19 1.14
CA GLU A 203 5.82 -13.81 0.66
C GLU A 203 6.02 -12.81 1.80
N THR A 204 5.09 -12.69 2.72
CA THR A 204 5.13 -11.63 3.75
C THR A 204 6.41 -11.71 4.60
N LEU A 205 6.70 -12.87 5.18
CA LEU A 205 7.94 -13.06 5.94
C LEU A 205 9.19 -13.02 5.06
N LYS A 206 9.10 -13.51 3.80
CA LYS A 206 10.19 -13.40 2.82
C LYS A 206 10.59 -11.92 2.61
N TYR A 207 9.63 -11.04 2.36
CA TYR A 207 9.94 -9.62 2.13
C TYR A 207 10.47 -8.93 3.39
N PHE A 208 9.94 -9.24 4.58
CA PHE A 208 10.54 -8.75 5.83
C PHE A 208 11.97 -9.24 6.02
N TYR A 209 12.22 -10.53 5.79
CA TYR A 209 13.55 -11.11 5.90
C TYR A 209 14.55 -10.46 4.95
N LEU A 210 14.15 -10.27 3.68
CA LEU A 210 15.00 -9.68 2.66
C LEU A 210 15.20 -8.16 2.86
N LEU A 211 14.26 -7.46 3.47
CA LEU A 211 14.39 -6.04 3.82
C LEU A 211 15.53 -5.80 4.80
N PHE A 212 15.77 -6.74 5.73
CA PHE A 212 16.80 -6.65 6.76
C PHE A 212 18.04 -7.51 6.47
N SER A 213 18.08 -8.16 5.30
CA SER A 213 19.24 -8.91 4.83
C SER A 213 20.15 -8.06 3.97
N GLU A 214 21.41 -8.51 3.80
CA GLU A 214 22.32 -7.90 2.84
C GLU A 214 21.72 -7.94 1.41
N PRO A 215 21.86 -6.86 0.62
CA PRO A 215 21.24 -6.75 -0.70
C PRO A 215 21.67 -7.83 -1.71
N ASP A 216 22.81 -8.44 -1.54
CA ASP A 216 23.36 -9.48 -2.41
C ASP A 216 22.85 -10.89 -2.06
N LEU A 217 22.22 -11.10 -0.90
CA LEU A 217 21.66 -12.39 -0.52
C LEU A 217 20.65 -12.90 -1.57
N VAL A 218 19.76 -12.03 -2.03
CA VAL A 218 18.89 -12.21 -3.19
C VAL A 218 18.84 -10.88 -3.93
N SER A 219 19.72 -10.72 -4.92
CA SER A 219 19.82 -9.50 -5.70
C SER A 219 18.69 -9.40 -6.72
N LEU A 220 18.01 -8.25 -6.79
CA LEU A 220 16.98 -7.98 -7.82
C LEU A 220 17.57 -7.85 -9.24
N ASP A 221 18.90 -7.74 -9.37
CA ASP A 221 19.58 -7.77 -10.68
C ASP A 221 19.69 -9.20 -11.24
N ASN A 222 19.63 -10.22 -10.36
CA ASN A 222 19.84 -11.62 -10.72
C ASN A 222 18.60 -12.51 -10.55
N PHE A 223 17.62 -12.08 -9.75
CA PHE A 223 16.46 -12.88 -9.39
C PHE A 223 15.17 -12.08 -9.55
N VAL A 224 14.12 -12.77 -9.93
CA VAL A 224 12.72 -12.33 -9.86
C VAL A 224 12.09 -12.99 -8.64
N LEU A 225 11.38 -12.23 -7.82
CA LEU A 225 10.75 -12.68 -6.55
C LEU A 225 9.27 -12.89 -6.72
#